data_d7c4fb5a88368d51d4b5f3e329605bb5
#
_entry.id   d7c4fb5a88368d51d4b5f3e329605bb5
#
_cell.length_a   1.000
_cell.length_b   1.000
_cell.length_c   1.000
_cell.angle_alpha   90.00
_cell.angle_beta   90.00
_cell.angle_gamma   90.00
#
_symmetry.space_group_name_H-M   'P 1'
#
loop_
_entity.id
_entity.type
_entity.pdbx_description
1 polymer ?
#
loop_
_entity_poly.entity_id
_entity_poly.type
_entity_poly.pdbx_seq_one_letter_code
_entity_poly.pdbx_strand_id
1 'polypeptide(L)'
;MIDTGLGIPKEKRAELFKRFMQSSFSHSSVGVGLHLTYGLVNIHKGTISYNENEDGGSIFTVELPTDASVYEEKDFLVPNQLLIEEEEQRHKEFVTDENTDEQAAPPVPLNKRKILIIEDDNDVREFLKEEIGHYFEVVAEADGISGFERAQTYDADLIICDVLMPGMTGFEVTKKLKNEFATSHIPIILLTALNMEEKYLEGIESGADAYITKPFSISLLLARISKLIEQRDKLREKFSNEPGMVHAAICTNNKDSKFLAKLNEMLNEHMVETEFSVDDYANLMGLGRTVFYKKVRGVTGYSPNEYLRVIRLKKAAELLLTEDLTVSEISYKVGINDPYYFSKCFKNQFGIAPSVY
;
A
#
# COMPACT_ATOMS: atom_id res chain seq x y z
N MET A 1 5.17 -20.36 -30.73
CA MET A 1 4.74 -20.99 -29.44
C MET A 1 4.20 -22.36 -29.76
N ILE A 2 4.69 -23.39 -29.09
CA ILE A 2 4.34 -24.80 -29.33
C ILE A 2 3.93 -25.40 -27.98
N ASP A 3 2.80 -26.13 -27.95
CA ASP A 3 2.36 -26.89 -26.79
C ASP A 3 2.13 -28.36 -27.17
N THR A 4 2.04 -29.22 -26.17
CA THR A 4 1.77 -30.65 -26.27
C THR A 4 0.41 -31.04 -25.65
N GLY A 5 -0.54 -30.09 -25.63
CA GLY A 5 -1.87 -30.27 -25.10
C GLY A 5 -2.80 -31.10 -25.98
N LEU A 6 -4.11 -31.00 -25.76
CA LEU A 6 -5.13 -31.76 -26.53
C LEU A 6 -5.36 -31.18 -27.94
N GLY A 7 -4.70 -30.07 -28.29
CA GLY A 7 -4.93 -29.37 -29.57
C GLY A 7 -6.34 -28.76 -29.67
N ILE A 8 -6.68 -28.25 -30.85
CA ILE A 8 -7.96 -27.57 -31.10
C ILE A 8 -8.79 -28.34 -32.13
N PRO A 9 -10.05 -28.72 -31.82
CA PRO A 9 -10.92 -29.42 -32.74
C PRO A 9 -11.10 -28.72 -34.07
N LYS A 10 -11.14 -29.49 -35.18
CA LYS A 10 -11.20 -28.94 -36.56
C LYS A 10 -12.35 -27.96 -36.77
N GLU A 11 -13.50 -28.24 -36.14
CA GLU A 11 -14.71 -27.41 -36.26
C GLU A 11 -14.56 -26.03 -35.63
N LYS A 12 -13.64 -25.90 -34.67
CA LYS A 12 -13.41 -24.63 -33.93
C LYS A 12 -12.27 -23.78 -34.50
N ARG A 13 -11.43 -24.34 -35.37
CA ARG A 13 -10.24 -23.66 -35.89
C ARG A 13 -10.56 -22.40 -36.72
N ALA A 14 -11.66 -22.42 -37.49
CA ALA A 14 -12.10 -21.25 -38.28
C ALA A 14 -12.56 -20.05 -37.42
N GLU A 15 -12.86 -20.28 -36.15
CA GLU A 15 -13.38 -19.25 -35.23
C GLU A 15 -12.41 -18.91 -34.11
N LEU A 16 -11.21 -19.45 -34.13
CA LEU A 16 -10.20 -19.36 -33.09
C LEU A 16 -9.88 -17.94 -32.62
N PHE A 17 -9.91 -16.99 -33.52
CA PHE A 17 -9.59 -15.59 -33.29
C PHE A 17 -10.83 -14.71 -33.08
N LYS A 18 -12.05 -15.29 -33.05
CA LYS A 18 -13.27 -14.56 -32.73
C LYS A 18 -13.39 -14.31 -31.22
N ARG A 19 -14.00 -13.18 -30.90
CA ARG A 19 -14.26 -12.79 -29.50
C ARG A 19 -15.19 -13.79 -28.80
N PHE A 20 -14.89 -14.14 -27.54
CA PHE A 20 -15.66 -15.09 -26.72
C PHE A 20 -15.62 -16.55 -27.14
N MET A 21 -14.66 -16.95 -27.93
CA MET A 21 -14.45 -18.36 -28.27
C MET A 21 -13.85 -19.12 -27.09
N GLN A 22 -14.59 -20.08 -26.54
CA GLN A 22 -14.13 -20.96 -25.46
C GLN A 22 -13.90 -22.37 -25.98
N SER A 23 -12.77 -22.99 -25.65
CA SER A 23 -12.63 -24.44 -25.73
C SER A 23 -13.41 -25.04 -24.56
N SER A 24 -14.18 -26.11 -24.81
CA SER A 24 -15.07 -26.76 -23.83
C SER A 24 -14.37 -27.36 -22.60
N PHE A 25 -13.08 -27.12 -22.40
CA PHE A 25 -12.24 -27.77 -21.39
C PHE A 25 -11.73 -26.86 -20.28
N SER A 26 -11.98 -25.56 -20.32
CA SER A 26 -11.59 -24.68 -19.21
C SER A 26 -12.71 -23.69 -18.86
N HIS A 27 -13.25 -23.82 -17.66
CA HIS A 27 -14.25 -22.88 -17.09
C HIS A 27 -13.61 -21.56 -16.59
N SER A 28 -12.31 -21.34 -16.77
CA SER A 28 -11.57 -20.23 -16.16
C SER A 28 -11.12 -19.14 -17.15
N SER A 29 -11.29 -19.27 -18.47
CA SER A 29 -10.89 -18.23 -19.41
C SER A 29 -12.07 -17.63 -20.18
N VAL A 30 -12.17 -16.31 -20.22
CA VAL A 30 -13.26 -15.55 -20.87
C VAL A 30 -13.24 -15.65 -22.41
N GLY A 31 -12.27 -16.37 -23.02
CA GLY A 31 -12.14 -16.50 -24.46
C GLY A 31 -11.78 -15.21 -25.20
N VAL A 32 -11.09 -14.25 -24.53
CA VAL A 32 -10.72 -12.94 -25.08
C VAL A 32 -9.24 -12.92 -25.51
N GLY A 33 -8.40 -13.77 -24.91
CA GLY A 33 -6.92 -13.72 -25.09
C GLY A 33 -6.49 -13.84 -26.55
N LEU A 34 -6.92 -14.88 -27.28
CA LEU A 34 -6.56 -15.09 -28.70
C LEU A 34 -7.12 -14.01 -29.62
N HIS A 35 -8.32 -13.50 -29.32
CA HIS A 35 -8.90 -12.38 -30.06
C HIS A 35 -8.08 -11.09 -29.85
N LEU A 36 -7.66 -10.82 -28.63
CA LEU A 36 -6.79 -9.68 -28.32
C LEU A 36 -5.43 -9.83 -28.98
N THR A 37 -4.84 -11.02 -28.92
CA THR A 37 -3.56 -11.31 -29.62
C THR A 37 -3.69 -11.08 -31.10
N TYR A 38 -4.77 -11.55 -31.74
CA TYR A 38 -5.06 -11.31 -33.15
C TYR A 38 -5.17 -9.81 -33.45
N GLY A 39 -5.88 -9.06 -32.60
CA GLY A 39 -6.02 -7.61 -32.75
C GLY A 39 -4.66 -6.88 -32.65
N LEU A 40 -3.83 -7.25 -31.68
CA LEU A 40 -2.49 -6.66 -31.51
C LEU A 40 -1.58 -6.99 -32.71
N VAL A 41 -1.56 -8.23 -33.17
CA VAL A 41 -0.77 -8.64 -34.36
C VAL A 41 -1.20 -7.85 -35.59
N ASN A 42 -2.51 -7.66 -35.79
CA ASN A 42 -3.04 -6.86 -36.92
C ASN A 42 -2.67 -5.37 -36.82
N ILE A 43 -2.68 -4.78 -35.64
CA ILE A 43 -2.22 -3.39 -35.40
C ILE A 43 -0.75 -3.26 -35.82
N HIS A 44 0.06 -4.28 -35.52
CA HIS A 44 1.45 -4.36 -35.96
C HIS A 44 1.62 -4.84 -37.42
N LYS A 45 0.52 -4.88 -38.21
CA LYS A 45 0.52 -5.29 -39.61
C LYS A 45 1.13 -6.68 -39.85
N GLY A 46 1.10 -7.52 -38.80
CA GLY A 46 1.59 -8.89 -38.82
C GLY A 46 0.51 -9.92 -39.15
N THR A 47 0.90 -11.17 -39.08
CA THR A 47 0.02 -12.33 -39.25
C THR A 47 0.13 -13.29 -38.08
N ILE A 48 -0.99 -13.93 -37.72
CA ILE A 48 -1.02 -15.02 -36.74
C ILE A 48 -1.68 -16.22 -37.38
N SER A 49 -1.06 -17.39 -37.23
CA SER A 49 -1.58 -18.66 -37.76
C SER A 49 -1.54 -19.76 -36.70
N TYR A 50 -2.42 -20.76 -36.91
CA TYR A 50 -2.50 -21.97 -36.10
C TYR A 50 -2.22 -23.21 -36.94
N ASN A 51 -1.38 -24.09 -36.43
CA ASN A 51 -1.13 -25.42 -36.98
C ASN A 51 -1.24 -26.48 -35.85
N GLU A 52 -1.58 -27.68 -36.25
CA GLU A 52 -1.58 -28.84 -35.35
C GLU A 52 -0.12 -29.34 -35.18
N ASN A 53 0.27 -29.65 -33.96
CA ASN A 53 1.57 -30.23 -33.67
C ASN A 53 1.50 -31.75 -33.94
N GLU A 54 2.47 -32.29 -34.67
CA GLU A 54 2.54 -33.72 -35.04
C GLU A 54 2.58 -34.65 -33.81
N ASP A 55 3.17 -34.19 -32.71
CA ASP A 55 3.25 -34.91 -31.43
C ASP A 55 2.04 -34.65 -30.50
N GLY A 56 0.97 -34.04 -31.02
CA GLY A 56 -0.20 -33.58 -30.28
C GLY A 56 0.00 -32.15 -29.77
N GLY A 57 -1.10 -31.36 -29.63
CA GLY A 57 -1.10 -29.99 -29.16
C GLY A 57 -1.24 -28.96 -30.30
N SER A 58 -0.77 -27.73 -30.04
CA SER A 58 -0.97 -26.59 -30.90
C SER A 58 0.34 -25.86 -31.23
N ILE A 59 0.44 -25.35 -32.42
CA ILE A 59 1.51 -24.47 -32.88
C ILE A 59 0.89 -23.12 -33.29
N PHE A 60 1.18 -22.07 -32.54
CA PHE A 60 0.84 -20.70 -32.92
C PHE A 60 2.07 -19.98 -33.47
N THR A 61 1.96 -19.47 -34.67
CA THR A 61 3.01 -18.69 -35.32
C THR A 61 2.56 -17.25 -35.48
N VAL A 62 3.36 -16.31 -34.98
CA VAL A 62 3.17 -14.86 -35.16
C VAL A 62 4.33 -14.35 -36.00
N GLU A 63 4.01 -13.62 -37.08
CA GLU A 63 4.96 -12.96 -37.93
C GLU A 63 4.70 -11.46 -37.90
N LEU A 64 5.72 -10.68 -37.56
CA LEU A 64 5.66 -9.22 -37.54
C LEU A 64 6.66 -8.64 -38.54
N PRO A 65 6.24 -7.66 -39.37
CA PRO A 65 7.18 -6.97 -40.26
C PRO A 65 8.19 -6.18 -39.46
N THR A 66 9.46 -6.31 -39.81
CA THR A 66 10.58 -5.56 -39.20
C THR A 66 10.99 -4.35 -40.01
N ASP A 67 10.48 -4.21 -41.23
CA ASP A 67 10.80 -3.08 -42.13
C ASP A 67 9.94 -1.86 -41.73
N ALA A 68 10.64 -0.76 -41.40
CA ALA A 68 9.99 0.50 -41.03
C ALA A 68 9.10 1.07 -42.14
N SER A 69 9.36 0.72 -43.44
CA SER A 69 8.54 1.17 -44.57
C SER A 69 7.11 0.63 -44.59
N VAL A 70 6.84 -0.43 -43.84
CA VAL A 70 5.49 -1.02 -43.67
C VAL A 70 4.60 -0.16 -42.75
N TYR A 71 5.20 0.66 -41.91
CA TYR A 71 4.52 1.48 -40.92
C TYR A 71 4.37 2.93 -41.42
N GLU A 72 3.26 3.58 -41.08
CA GLU A 72 3.05 5.00 -41.35
C GLU A 72 3.67 5.86 -40.26
N GLU A 73 3.93 7.15 -40.51
CA GLU A 73 4.55 8.08 -39.57
C GLU A 73 3.78 8.18 -38.23
N LYS A 74 2.43 8.03 -38.29
CA LYS A 74 1.55 7.97 -37.12
C LYS A 74 1.69 6.69 -36.27
N ASP A 75 2.28 5.62 -36.82
CA ASP A 75 2.49 4.35 -36.15
C ASP A 75 3.76 4.38 -35.28
N PHE A 76 4.59 5.42 -35.44
CA PHE A 76 5.80 5.67 -34.65
C PHE A 76 5.44 6.64 -33.52
N LEU A 77 5.32 6.14 -32.31
CA LEU A 77 5.18 7.00 -31.12
C LEU A 77 6.46 7.82 -30.91
N VAL A 78 6.32 9.14 -30.91
CA VAL A 78 7.32 10.01 -30.29
C VAL A 78 7.26 9.73 -28.79
N PRO A 79 8.35 9.25 -28.17
CA PRO A 79 8.31 8.98 -26.74
C PRO A 79 7.96 10.27 -26.01
N ASN A 80 6.95 10.25 -25.15
CA ASN A 80 6.61 11.26 -24.15
C ASN A 80 5.42 12.21 -24.32
N GLN A 81 4.56 12.15 -25.31
CA GLN A 81 3.41 13.07 -25.31
C GLN A 81 2.03 12.43 -25.10
N LEU A 82 1.76 11.25 -25.58
CA LEU A 82 0.41 10.65 -25.52
C LEU A 82 0.08 9.92 -24.20
N LEU A 83 1.07 9.32 -23.55
CA LEU A 83 0.85 8.67 -22.24
C LEU A 83 0.67 9.69 -21.11
N ILE A 84 1.29 10.86 -21.24
CA ILE A 84 1.17 11.95 -20.27
C ILE A 84 -0.19 12.64 -20.38
N GLU A 85 -0.71 12.86 -21.58
CA GLU A 85 -1.99 13.57 -21.79
C GLU A 85 -3.23 12.74 -21.41
N GLU A 86 -3.23 11.43 -21.62
CA GLU A 86 -4.34 10.57 -21.19
C GLU A 86 -4.31 10.25 -19.68
N GLU A 87 -3.13 10.12 -19.09
CA GLU A 87 -2.97 10.00 -17.65
C GLU A 87 -3.23 11.32 -16.92
N GLU A 88 -2.83 12.47 -17.50
CA GLU A 88 -3.12 13.78 -16.94
C GLU A 88 -4.60 14.16 -17.03
N GLN A 89 -5.33 13.77 -18.07
CA GLN A 89 -6.77 14.03 -18.17
C GLN A 89 -7.56 13.16 -17.19
N ARG A 90 -7.19 11.89 -16.99
CA ARG A 90 -7.80 11.02 -15.97
C ARG A 90 -7.41 11.40 -14.54
N HIS A 91 -6.21 11.99 -14.33
CA HIS A 91 -5.77 12.49 -13.01
C HIS A 91 -6.35 13.84 -12.64
N LYS A 92 -6.72 14.70 -13.62
CA LYS A 92 -7.34 16.01 -13.37
C LYS A 92 -8.77 15.94 -12.84
N GLU A 93 -9.46 14.82 -13.02
CA GLU A 93 -10.80 14.62 -12.41
C GLU A 93 -10.75 14.17 -10.94
N PHE A 94 -9.59 13.73 -10.43
CA PHE A 94 -9.47 13.14 -9.08
C PHE A 94 -8.47 13.80 -8.13
N VAL A 95 -7.75 14.83 -8.55
CA VAL A 95 -6.82 15.56 -7.66
C VAL A 95 -6.96 17.06 -7.92
N THR A 96 -7.79 17.71 -7.12
CA THR A 96 -7.58 19.12 -6.79
C THR A 96 -6.46 19.18 -5.78
N ASP A 97 -5.39 19.82 -6.20
CA ASP A 97 -4.27 20.41 -5.49
C ASP A 97 -2.90 19.74 -5.57
N GLU A 98 -2.05 20.57 -6.12
CA GLU A 98 -0.62 20.80 -5.97
C GLU A 98 0.38 20.10 -6.89
N ASN A 99 0.92 20.98 -7.74
CA ASN A 99 2.12 20.87 -8.56
C ASN A 99 3.33 20.33 -7.78
N THR A 100 4.02 19.38 -8.37
CA THR A 100 5.49 19.51 -8.53
C THR A 100 6.00 18.44 -9.50
N ASP A 101 6.62 18.90 -10.61
CA ASP A 101 7.57 18.14 -11.42
C ASP A 101 8.76 17.72 -10.55
N GLU A 102 8.88 16.46 -10.22
CA GLU A 102 10.13 15.89 -9.76
C GLU A 102 10.34 14.52 -10.41
N GLN A 103 11.41 14.44 -11.19
CA GLN A 103 12.03 13.19 -11.61
C GLN A 103 12.22 12.36 -10.34
N ALA A 104 11.48 11.27 -10.20
CA ALA A 104 11.57 10.39 -9.05
C ALA A 104 13.00 9.82 -8.98
N ALA A 105 13.81 10.38 -8.10
CA ALA A 105 15.05 9.77 -7.67
C ALA A 105 14.74 8.38 -7.10
N PRO A 106 15.60 7.36 -7.30
CA PRO A 106 15.38 6.05 -6.72
C PRO A 106 15.23 6.19 -5.20
N PRO A 107 14.28 5.48 -4.58
CA PRO A 107 14.01 5.62 -3.16
C PRO A 107 15.28 5.35 -2.36
N VAL A 108 15.68 6.32 -1.56
CA VAL A 108 16.74 6.14 -0.55
C VAL A 108 16.34 4.94 0.32
N PRO A 109 17.25 4.02 0.67
CA PRO A 109 16.93 2.86 1.48
C PRO A 109 16.42 3.31 2.85
N LEU A 110 15.12 3.43 2.98
CA LEU A 110 14.38 3.69 4.20
C LEU A 110 14.43 2.41 5.04
N ASN A 111 15.35 2.38 5.97
CA ASN A 111 15.47 1.48 7.10
C ASN A 111 14.42 0.33 7.10
N LYS A 112 14.66 -0.73 6.29
CA LYS A 112 13.94 -2.01 6.22
C LYS A 112 12.43 -1.95 6.52
N ARG A 113 11.68 -1.12 5.76
CA ARG A 113 10.21 -1.14 5.78
C ARG A 113 9.71 -2.50 5.28
N LYS A 114 8.66 -3.00 5.90
CA LYS A 114 8.13 -4.35 5.68
C LYS A 114 6.91 -4.31 4.76
N ILE A 115 7.00 -4.99 3.64
CA ILE A 115 5.91 -5.10 2.66
C ILE A 115 5.39 -6.55 2.65
N LEU A 116 4.07 -6.70 2.74
CA LEU A 116 3.40 -7.98 2.50
C LEU A 116 2.78 -7.96 1.11
N ILE A 117 3.11 -8.95 0.29
CA ILE A 117 2.51 -9.17 -1.03
C ILE A 117 1.55 -10.34 -0.94
N ILE A 118 0.36 -10.22 -1.54
CA ILE A 118 -0.65 -11.26 -1.64
C ILE A 118 -1.03 -11.37 -3.12
N GLU A 119 -0.56 -12.42 -3.79
CA GLU A 119 -0.72 -12.63 -5.24
C GLU A 119 -0.75 -14.12 -5.52
N ASP A 120 -1.77 -14.63 -6.21
CA ASP A 120 -1.93 -16.06 -6.49
C ASP A 120 -1.06 -16.54 -7.66
N ASP A 121 -0.81 -15.69 -8.65
CA ASP A 121 0.10 -16.01 -9.75
C ASP A 121 1.54 -16.06 -9.25
N ASN A 122 2.17 -17.23 -9.41
CA ASN A 122 3.51 -17.49 -8.91
C ASN A 122 4.58 -16.62 -9.60
N ASP A 123 4.44 -16.40 -10.91
CA ASP A 123 5.44 -15.66 -11.70
C ASP A 123 5.36 -14.17 -11.34
N VAL A 124 4.15 -13.63 -11.19
CA VAL A 124 3.92 -12.26 -10.74
C VAL A 124 4.38 -12.07 -9.30
N ARG A 125 4.08 -13.02 -8.42
CA ARG A 125 4.48 -12.97 -7.01
C ARG A 125 5.99 -12.96 -6.83
N GLU A 126 6.72 -13.85 -7.49
CA GLU A 126 8.20 -13.89 -7.40
C GLU A 126 8.82 -12.65 -8.06
N PHE A 127 8.29 -12.18 -9.20
CA PHE A 127 8.71 -10.92 -9.82
C PHE A 127 8.56 -9.72 -8.89
N LEU A 128 7.38 -9.55 -8.28
CA LEU A 128 7.15 -8.46 -7.32
C LEU A 128 8.06 -8.55 -6.10
N LYS A 129 8.27 -9.77 -5.60
CA LYS A 129 9.14 -10.02 -4.44
C LYS A 129 10.59 -9.69 -4.74
N GLU A 130 11.09 -10.00 -5.93
CA GLU A 130 12.44 -9.68 -6.39
C GLU A 130 12.60 -8.16 -6.54
N GLU A 131 11.76 -7.52 -7.33
CA GLU A 131 11.87 -6.09 -7.67
C GLU A 131 11.68 -5.18 -6.45
N ILE A 132 10.67 -5.46 -5.61
CA ILE A 132 10.42 -4.69 -4.39
C ILE A 132 11.44 -5.03 -3.31
N GLY A 133 11.95 -6.27 -3.28
CA GLY A 133 12.94 -6.76 -2.32
C GLY A 133 14.29 -6.04 -2.40
N HIS A 134 14.61 -5.38 -3.50
CA HIS A 134 15.79 -4.51 -3.60
C HIS A 134 15.72 -3.30 -2.65
N TYR A 135 14.53 -2.83 -2.31
CA TYR A 135 14.29 -1.61 -1.54
C TYR A 135 13.69 -1.86 -0.15
N PHE A 136 12.93 -2.94 0.02
CA PHE A 136 12.11 -3.24 1.19
C PHE A 136 12.36 -4.67 1.71
N GLU A 137 11.97 -4.94 2.95
CA GLU A 137 11.86 -6.32 3.45
C GLU A 137 10.51 -6.87 3.00
N VAL A 138 10.50 -7.93 2.17
CA VAL A 138 9.29 -8.45 1.53
C VAL A 138 8.97 -9.85 2.02
N VAL A 139 7.70 -10.07 2.38
CA VAL A 139 7.09 -11.38 2.58
C VAL A 139 5.93 -11.51 1.59
N ALA A 140 5.75 -12.69 0.99
CA ALA A 140 4.73 -12.93 -0.01
C ALA A 140 3.90 -14.16 0.34
N GLU A 141 2.58 -14.10 0.13
CA GLU A 141 1.61 -15.16 0.31
C GLU A 141 0.86 -15.42 -1.00
N ALA A 142 0.45 -16.66 -1.20
CA ALA A 142 -0.09 -17.15 -2.48
C ALA A 142 -1.62 -17.04 -2.60
N ASP A 143 -2.32 -16.66 -1.53
CA ASP A 143 -3.77 -16.56 -1.52
C ASP A 143 -4.27 -15.57 -0.43
N GLY A 144 -5.53 -15.16 -0.55
CA GLY A 144 -6.12 -14.18 0.35
C GLY A 144 -6.27 -14.66 1.79
N ILE A 145 -6.40 -15.96 2.05
CA ILE A 145 -6.56 -16.52 3.40
C ILE A 145 -5.22 -16.48 4.13
N SER A 146 -4.17 -17.05 3.52
CA SER A 146 -2.82 -17.02 4.07
C SER A 146 -2.29 -15.59 4.20
N GLY A 147 -2.60 -14.72 3.24
CA GLY A 147 -2.29 -13.29 3.30
C GLY A 147 -2.95 -12.57 4.47
N PHE A 148 -4.23 -12.82 4.72
CA PHE A 148 -4.94 -12.27 5.88
C PHE A 148 -4.33 -12.75 7.21
N GLU A 149 -4.07 -14.04 7.37
CA GLU A 149 -3.43 -14.62 8.57
C GLU A 149 -2.01 -14.07 8.77
N ARG A 150 -1.24 -13.93 7.69
CA ARG A 150 0.10 -13.34 7.74
C ARG A 150 0.05 -11.88 8.18
N ALA A 151 -0.87 -11.07 7.69
CA ALA A 151 -1.03 -9.67 8.08
C ALA A 151 -1.31 -9.49 9.58
N GLN A 152 -1.95 -10.48 10.22
CA GLN A 152 -2.20 -10.45 11.67
C GLN A 152 -0.93 -10.65 12.50
N THR A 153 0.04 -11.41 11.99
CA THR A 153 1.27 -11.76 12.72
C THR A 153 2.49 -10.97 12.26
N TYR A 154 2.54 -10.59 10.99
CA TYR A 154 3.61 -9.81 10.40
C TYR A 154 3.30 -8.30 10.53
N ASP A 155 4.26 -7.55 11.08
CA ASP A 155 4.11 -6.09 11.23
C ASP A 155 4.41 -5.39 9.90
N ALA A 156 3.52 -5.53 8.92
CA ALA A 156 3.67 -4.88 7.62
C ALA A 156 3.48 -3.35 7.73
N ASP A 157 4.38 -2.60 7.09
CA ASP A 157 4.22 -1.15 6.89
C ASP A 157 3.25 -0.83 5.75
N LEU A 158 3.10 -1.76 4.78
CA LEU A 158 2.19 -1.67 3.64
C LEU A 158 1.88 -3.07 3.10
N ILE A 159 0.67 -3.25 2.57
CA ILE A 159 0.23 -4.48 1.91
C ILE A 159 -0.04 -4.19 0.44
N ILE A 160 0.42 -5.07 -0.45
CA ILE A 160 0.07 -5.11 -1.86
C ILE A 160 -0.75 -6.38 -2.07
N CYS A 161 -1.95 -6.26 -2.62
CA CYS A 161 -2.86 -7.40 -2.75
C CYS A 161 -3.50 -7.41 -4.13
N ASP A 162 -3.42 -8.55 -4.81
CA ASP A 162 -4.22 -8.75 -6.02
C ASP A 162 -5.71 -8.81 -5.69
N VAL A 163 -6.52 -8.31 -6.59
CA VAL A 163 -7.99 -8.32 -6.45
C VAL A 163 -8.55 -9.70 -6.79
N LEU A 164 -8.05 -10.31 -7.86
CA LEU A 164 -8.60 -11.55 -8.42
C LEU A 164 -7.83 -12.77 -7.92
N MET A 165 -8.17 -13.27 -6.76
CA MET A 165 -7.58 -14.48 -6.20
C MET A 165 -8.65 -15.53 -5.91
N PRO A 166 -8.31 -16.85 -6.02
CA PRO A 166 -9.21 -17.93 -5.64
C PRO A 166 -9.55 -17.89 -4.14
N GLY A 167 -10.78 -18.23 -3.81
CA GLY A 167 -11.26 -18.35 -2.44
C GLY A 167 -11.62 -17.03 -1.79
N MET A 168 -10.65 -16.19 -1.47
CA MET A 168 -10.86 -14.87 -0.88
C MET A 168 -10.29 -13.79 -1.81
N THR A 169 -11.15 -12.91 -2.30
CA THR A 169 -10.75 -11.78 -3.15
C THR A 169 -9.98 -10.70 -2.40
N GLY A 170 -9.16 -9.91 -3.11
CA GLY A 170 -8.43 -8.80 -2.50
C GLY A 170 -9.33 -7.75 -1.87
N PHE A 171 -10.57 -7.56 -2.36
CA PHE A 171 -11.56 -6.69 -1.72
C PHE A 171 -12.00 -7.24 -0.37
N GLU A 172 -12.25 -8.54 -0.27
CA GLU A 172 -12.63 -9.19 0.99
C GLU A 172 -11.48 -9.17 2.00
N VAL A 173 -10.24 -9.44 1.54
CA VAL A 173 -9.02 -9.31 2.36
C VAL A 173 -8.92 -7.90 2.90
N THR A 174 -9.01 -6.89 2.04
CA THR A 174 -8.93 -5.47 2.41
C THR A 174 -10.02 -5.10 3.42
N LYS A 175 -11.27 -5.46 3.13
CA LYS A 175 -12.40 -5.17 4.03
C LYS A 175 -12.22 -5.82 5.41
N LYS A 176 -11.74 -7.07 5.46
CA LYS A 176 -11.44 -7.74 6.73
C LYS A 176 -10.31 -7.04 7.49
N LEU A 177 -9.17 -6.77 6.83
CA LEU A 177 -8.01 -6.09 7.44
C LEU A 177 -8.36 -4.68 7.94
N LYS A 178 -9.12 -3.90 7.16
CA LYS A 178 -9.57 -2.54 7.56
C LYS A 178 -10.63 -2.58 8.66
N ASN A 179 -11.36 -3.67 8.80
CA ASN A 179 -12.30 -3.87 9.89
C ASN A 179 -11.67 -4.45 11.17
N GLU A 180 -10.57 -5.17 11.03
CA GLU A 180 -9.82 -5.73 12.15
C GLU A 180 -9.08 -4.63 12.92
N PHE A 181 -9.21 -4.60 14.24
CA PHE A 181 -8.60 -3.56 15.06
C PHE A 181 -7.05 -3.53 14.93
N ALA A 182 -6.43 -4.71 14.90
CA ALA A 182 -4.98 -4.84 14.86
C ALA A 182 -4.33 -4.41 13.54
N THR A 183 -5.08 -4.42 12.42
CA THR A 183 -4.54 -4.25 11.06
C THR A 183 -5.14 -3.05 10.30
N SER A 184 -6.21 -2.43 10.82
CA SER A 184 -6.93 -1.33 10.13
C SER A 184 -6.05 -0.14 9.74
N HIS A 185 -4.92 0.06 10.43
CA HIS A 185 -3.97 1.14 10.18
C HIS A 185 -3.03 0.86 9.01
N ILE A 186 -2.91 -0.39 8.54
CA ILE A 186 -1.96 -0.75 7.48
C ILE A 186 -2.48 -0.25 6.14
N PRO A 187 -1.70 0.54 5.36
CA PRO A 187 -2.09 0.94 4.01
C PRO A 187 -2.08 -0.27 3.08
N ILE A 188 -3.08 -0.31 2.18
CA ILE A 188 -3.28 -1.40 1.23
C ILE A 188 -3.35 -0.84 -0.17
N ILE A 189 -2.49 -1.35 -1.07
CA ILE A 189 -2.55 -1.12 -2.51
C ILE A 189 -3.20 -2.36 -3.14
N LEU A 190 -4.28 -2.17 -3.88
CA LEU A 190 -4.91 -3.22 -4.66
C LEU A 190 -4.41 -3.21 -6.10
N LEU A 191 -4.00 -4.38 -6.59
CA LEU A 191 -3.67 -4.61 -8.00
C LEU A 191 -4.93 -5.14 -8.70
N THR A 192 -5.37 -4.51 -9.80
CA THR A 192 -6.65 -4.84 -10.45
C THR A 192 -6.52 -4.91 -11.97
N ALA A 193 -7.36 -5.72 -12.62
CA ALA A 193 -7.44 -5.73 -14.08
C ALA A 193 -8.35 -4.59 -14.60
N LEU A 194 -8.04 -4.07 -15.79
CA LEU A 194 -8.57 -2.84 -16.42
C LEU A 194 -10.11 -2.75 -16.60
N ASN A 195 -10.89 -3.80 -16.43
CA ASN A 195 -12.31 -3.86 -16.84
C ASN A 195 -13.29 -4.00 -15.68
N MET A 196 -13.07 -3.34 -14.56
CA MET A 196 -13.94 -3.46 -13.39
C MET A 196 -14.67 -2.15 -13.02
N GLU A 197 -15.28 -1.45 -13.99
CA GLU A 197 -16.12 -0.29 -13.66
C GLU A 197 -17.25 -0.64 -12.68
N GLU A 198 -17.88 -1.81 -12.80
CA GLU A 198 -18.90 -2.26 -11.85
C GLU A 198 -18.34 -2.60 -10.46
N LYS A 199 -17.07 -3.03 -10.36
CA LYS A 199 -16.39 -3.32 -9.08
C LYS A 199 -15.62 -2.13 -8.50
N TYR A 200 -15.56 -1.01 -9.20
CA TYR A 200 -14.95 0.21 -8.70
C TYR A 200 -15.68 0.74 -7.44
N LEU A 201 -16.99 0.60 -7.38
CA LEU A 201 -17.80 0.93 -6.21
C LEU A 201 -17.48 -0.01 -5.03
N GLU A 202 -17.37 -1.32 -5.26
CA GLU A 202 -16.92 -2.28 -4.23
C GLU A 202 -15.49 -1.98 -3.76
N GLY A 203 -14.65 -1.52 -4.69
CA GLY A 203 -13.28 -1.09 -4.38
C GLY A 203 -13.27 0.08 -3.39
N ILE A 204 -13.98 1.16 -3.67
CA ILE A 204 -14.08 2.33 -2.78
C ILE A 204 -14.64 1.91 -1.41
N GLU A 205 -15.64 1.04 -1.38
CA GLU A 205 -16.22 0.51 -0.13
C GLU A 205 -15.26 -0.43 0.63
N SER A 206 -14.27 -1.04 -0.04
CA SER A 206 -13.29 -1.91 0.62
C SER A 206 -12.35 -1.15 1.56
N GLY A 207 -12.16 0.16 1.33
CA GLY A 207 -11.30 1.03 2.12
C GLY A 207 -9.81 0.90 1.80
N ALA A 208 -9.44 0.45 0.60
CA ALA A 208 -8.05 0.45 0.13
C ALA A 208 -7.50 1.88 -0.01
N ASP A 209 -6.21 2.06 0.24
CA ASP A 209 -5.55 3.37 0.20
C ASP A 209 -5.07 3.75 -1.22
N ALA A 210 -4.93 2.76 -2.10
CA ALA A 210 -4.61 2.98 -3.51
C ALA A 210 -5.02 1.79 -4.38
N TYR A 211 -5.20 2.07 -5.68
CA TYR A 211 -5.48 1.10 -6.74
C TYR A 211 -4.45 1.27 -7.84
N ILE A 212 -3.97 0.16 -8.40
CA ILE A 212 -3.08 0.13 -9.55
C ILE A 212 -3.61 -0.90 -10.54
N THR A 213 -3.85 -0.47 -11.77
CA THR A 213 -4.36 -1.34 -12.83
C THR A 213 -3.25 -2.16 -13.47
N LYS A 214 -3.48 -3.47 -13.67
CA LYS A 214 -2.62 -4.36 -14.47
C LYS A 214 -2.92 -4.16 -15.97
N PRO A 215 -1.91 -4.02 -16.87
CA PRO A 215 -0.47 -4.05 -16.59
C PRO A 215 0.05 -2.72 -16.02
N PHE A 216 1.01 -2.80 -15.09
CA PHE A 216 1.66 -1.63 -14.47
C PHE A 216 3.19 -1.69 -14.62
N SER A 217 3.84 -0.53 -14.52
CA SER A 217 5.28 -0.49 -14.39
C SER A 217 5.71 -0.63 -12.94
N ILE A 218 6.84 -1.31 -12.70
CA ILE A 218 7.39 -1.45 -11.35
C ILE A 218 7.76 -0.09 -10.73
N SER A 219 8.21 0.86 -11.55
CA SER A 219 8.53 2.23 -11.12
C SER A 219 7.30 2.96 -10.58
N LEU A 220 6.14 2.83 -11.21
CA LEU A 220 4.87 3.39 -10.72
C LEU A 220 4.48 2.78 -9.38
N LEU A 221 4.59 1.45 -9.24
CA LEU A 221 4.28 0.75 -8.00
C LEU A 221 5.22 1.21 -6.87
N LEU A 222 6.53 1.27 -7.11
CA LEU A 222 7.53 1.74 -6.14
C LEU A 222 7.29 3.21 -5.73
N ALA A 223 6.96 4.08 -6.68
CA ALA A 223 6.61 5.47 -6.38
C ALA A 223 5.36 5.56 -5.50
N ARG A 224 4.34 4.74 -5.75
CA ARG A 224 3.11 4.70 -4.93
C ARG A 224 3.35 4.18 -3.53
N ILE A 225 4.15 3.12 -3.38
CA ILE A 225 4.59 2.59 -2.09
C ILE A 225 5.31 3.68 -1.29
N SER A 226 6.33 4.30 -1.91
CA SER A 226 7.13 5.35 -1.27
C SER A 226 6.28 6.54 -0.83
N LYS A 227 5.36 7.01 -1.69
CA LYS A 227 4.46 8.13 -1.38
C LYS A 227 3.54 7.83 -0.19
N LEU A 228 2.94 6.63 -0.12
CA LEU A 228 2.07 6.25 1.00
C LEU A 228 2.84 6.17 2.32
N ILE A 229 4.05 5.61 2.30
CA ILE A 229 4.91 5.53 3.49
C ILE A 229 5.36 6.93 3.92
N GLU A 230 5.85 7.75 2.99
CA GLU A 230 6.33 9.10 3.25
C GLU A 230 5.23 10.03 3.80
N GLN A 231 4.02 9.96 3.26
CA GLN A 231 2.88 10.75 3.77
C GLN A 231 2.60 10.43 5.24
N ARG A 232 2.67 9.16 5.63
CA ARG A 232 2.50 8.77 7.03
C ARG A 232 3.65 9.25 7.92
N ASP A 233 4.87 9.15 7.44
CA ASP A 233 6.05 9.61 8.18
C ASP A 233 6.03 11.13 8.37
N LYS A 234 5.67 11.90 7.34
CA LYS A 234 5.50 13.36 7.45
C LYS A 234 4.41 13.76 8.45
N LEU A 235 3.28 13.05 8.45
CA LEU A 235 2.22 13.29 9.44
C LEU A 235 2.68 12.98 10.87
N ARG A 236 3.43 11.89 11.06
CA ARG A 236 4.01 11.52 12.35
C ARG A 236 5.04 12.52 12.83
N GLU A 237 5.90 13.00 11.93
CA GLU A 237 6.91 14.01 12.24
C GLU A 237 6.28 15.36 12.66
N LYS A 238 5.31 15.84 11.89
CA LYS A 238 4.55 17.04 12.24
C LYS A 238 3.87 16.87 13.60
N PHE A 239 3.19 15.76 13.81
CA PHE A 239 2.58 15.46 15.10
C PHE A 239 3.61 15.46 16.24
N SER A 240 4.81 14.93 16.02
CA SER A 240 5.86 14.90 17.03
C SER A 240 6.32 16.31 17.42
N ASN A 241 6.54 17.18 16.43
CA ASN A 241 7.23 18.45 16.62
C ASN A 241 6.30 19.63 16.96
N GLU A 242 5.01 19.53 16.64
CA GLU A 242 4.05 20.60 16.90
C GLU A 242 3.19 20.32 18.15
N PRO A 243 3.34 21.10 19.26
CA PRO A 243 2.62 20.84 20.51
C PRO A 243 1.09 20.87 20.37
N GLY A 244 0.56 21.80 19.59
CA GLY A 244 -0.88 22.00 19.38
C GLY A 244 -1.54 21.06 18.36
N MET A 245 -0.79 20.16 17.70
CA MET A 245 -1.34 19.32 16.66
C MET A 245 -2.28 18.25 17.22
N VAL A 246 -3.50 18.19 16.68
CA VAL A 246 -4.54 17.25 17.11
C VAL A 246 -4.23 15.82 16.65
N HIS A 247 -4.46 14.83 17.50
CA HIS A 247 -4.19 13.41 17.23
C HIS A 247 -4.91 12.87 15.99
N ALA A 248 -6.09 13.40 15.66
CA ALA A 248 -6.84 13.03 14.48
C ALA A 248 -6.07 13.24 13.16
N ALA A 249 -5.10 14.17 13.15
CA ALA A 249 -4.29 14.48 11.97
C ALA A 249 -3.35 13.34 11.54
N ILE A 250 -3.02 12.40 12.43
CA ILE A 250 -2.17 11.24 12.09
C ILE A 250 -2.96 9.99 11.70
N CYS A 251 -4.29 10.05 11.76
CA CYS A 251 -5.15 8.91 11.48
C CYS A 251 -5.72 8.99 10.07
N THR A 252 -5.62 7.87 9.35
CA THR A 252 -6.19 7.74 8.00
C THR A 252 -7.64 7.24 8.01
N ASN A 253 -8.12 6.73 9.16
CA ASN A 253 -9.47 6.22 9.30
C ASN A 253 -10.10 6.60 10.66
N ASN A 254 -11.44 6.55 10.72
CA ASN A 254 -12.24 6.94 11.89
C ASN A 254 -12.03 6.01 13.11
N LYS A 255 -11.71 4.72 12.89
CA LYS A 255 -11.46 3.76 13.99
C LYS A 255 -10.17 4.09 14.71
N ASP A 256 -9.11 4.41 13.95
CA ASP A 256 -7.82 4.79 14.52
C ASP A 256 -7.90 6.13 15.24
N SER A 257 -8.68 7.07 14.68
CA SER A 257 -8.94 8.36 15.32
C SER A 257 -9.64 8.21 16.69
N LYS A 258 -10.68 7.36 16.78
CA LYS A 258 -11.37 7.05 18.03
C LYS A 258 -10.46 6.34 19.04
N PHE A 259 -9.62 5.42 18.55
CA PHE A 259 -8.65 4.73 19.40
C PHE A 259 -7.65 5.71 20.00
N LEU A 260 -7.05 6.58 19.19
CA LEU A 260 -6.11 7.58 19.69
C LEU A 260 -6.75 8.60 20.60
N ALA A 261 -7.98 9.05 20.31
CA ALA A 261 -8.71 9.95 21.19
C ALA A 261 -8.88 9.33 22.59
N LYS A 262 -9.37 8.08 22.67
CA LYS A 262 -9.52 7.36 23.92
C LYS A 262 -8.17 7.12 24.63
N LEU A 263 -7.14 6.72 23.88
CA LEU A 263 -5.80 6.53 24.45
C LEU A 263 -5.25 7.82 25.07
N ASN A 264 -5.44 8.96 24.39
CA ASN A 264 -4.94 10.24 24.89
C ASN A 264 -5.75 10.75 26.10
N GLU A 265 -7.04 10.51 26.13
CA GLU A 265 -7.85 10.78 27.33
C GLU A 265 -7.27 10.05 28.55
N MET A 266 -7.04 8.76 28.41
CA MET A 266 -6.45 7.94 29.49
C MET A 266 -5.02 8.34 29.83
N LEU A 267 -4.20 8.68 28.81
CA LEU A 267 -2.84 9.18 29.04
C LEU A 267 -2.86 10.49 29.83
N ASN A 268 -3.80 11.38 29.57
CA ASN A 268 -3.93 12.65 30.30
C ASN A 268 -4.42 12.42 31.75
N GLU A 269 -5.32 11.47 31.98
CA GLU A 269 -5.81 11.14 33.33
C GLU A 269 -4.71 10.55 34.21
N HIS A 270 -3.86 9.67 33.66
CA HIS A 270 -2.82 8.95 34.39
C HIS A 270 -1.39 9.49 34.15
N MET A 271 -1.27 10.69 33.55
CA MET A 271 0.02 11.25 33.11
C MET A 271 1.03 11.39 34.26
N VAL A 272 0.56 11.77 35.44
CA VAL A 272 1.37 12.03 36.63
C VAL A 272 1.77 10.75 37.35
N GLU A 273 1.06 9.66 37.12
CA GLU A 273 1.31 8.38 37.75
C GLU A 273 2.54 7.71 37.10
N THR A 274 3.67 7.76 37.80
CA THR A 274 4.95 7.25 37.30
C THR A 274 5.03 5.74 37.24
N GLU A 275 4.25 5.04 38.06
CA GLU A 275 4.18 3.57 38.11
C GLU A 275 3.19 2.99 37.10
N PHE A 276 2.39 3.82 36.43
CA PHE A 276 1.41 3.36 35.46
C PHE A 276 2.10 2.82 34.20
N SER A 277 1.98 1.52 34.01
CA SER A 277 2.72 0.78 32.97
C SER A 277 1.96 0.72 31.64
N VAL A 278 2.64 0.31 30.58
CA VAL A 278 2.03 0.02 29.28
C VAL A 278 0.97 -1.09 29.39
N ASP A 279 1.15 -2.02 30.32
CA ASP A 279 0.19 -3.10 30.54
C ASP A 279 -1.10 -2.57 31.18
N ASP A 280 -1.01 -1.57 32.06
CA ASP A 280 -2.17 -0.92 32.66
C ASP A 280 -2.98 -0.18 31.57
N TYR A 281 -2.30 0.55 30.68
CA TYR A 281 -2.98 1.17 29.53
C TYR A 281 -3.64 0.14 28.61
N ALA A 282 -2.99 -0.98 28.31
CA ALA A 282 -3.56 -2.03 27.49
C ALA A 282 -4.83 -2.62 28.16
N ASN A 283 -4.76 -2.89 29.47
CA ASN A 283 -5.88 -3.42 30.25
C ASN A 283 -7.06 -2.46 30.29
N LEU A 284 -6.83 -1.15 30.54
CA LEU A 284 -7.87 -0.13 30.53
C LEU A 284 -8.52 0.03 29.15
N MET A 285 -7.76 -0.17 28.08
CA MET A 285 -8.28 -0.20 26.72
C MET A 285 -9.04 -1.48 26.39
N GLY A 286 -9.00 -2.51 27.27
CA GLY A 286 -9.59 -3.82 27.02
C GLY A 286 -8.85 -4.63 25.96
N LEU A 287 -7.53 -4.41 25.83
CA LEU A 287 -6.68 -5.02 24.79
C LEU A 287 -5.58 -5.87 25.41
N GLY A 288 -5.23 -6.97 24.75
CA GLY A 288 -4.00 -7.68 25.09
C GLY A 288 -2.76 -6.83 24.75
N ARG A 289 -1.68 -6.97 25.54
CA ARG A 289 -0.42 -6.22 25.40
C ARG A 289 0.09 -6.19 23.98
N THR A 290 0.15 -7.34 23.29
CA THR A 290 0.68 -7.45 21.94
C THR A 290 -0.15 -6.65 20.93
N VAL A 291 -1.48 -6.74 21.00
CA VAL A 291 -2.40 -6.01 20.12
C VAL A 291 -2.30 -4.50 20.39
N PHE A 292 -2.25 -4.11 21.67
CA PHE A 292 -2.08 -2.71 22.05
C PHE A 292 -0.76 -2.13 21.52
N TYR A 293 0.35 -2.85 21.75
CA TYR A 293 1.68 -2.43 21.27
C TYR A 293 1.70 -2.25 19.76
N LYS A 294 1.21 -3.26 19.02
CA LYS A 294 1.12 -3.26 17.56
C LYS A 294 0.26 -2.09 17.04
N LYS A 295 -0.90 -1.87 17.67
CA LYS A 295 -1.81 -0.79 17.30
C LYS A 295 -1.23 0.60 17.53
N VAL A 296 -0.68 0.85 18.70
CA VAL A 296 -0.04 2.14 19.01
C VAL A 296 1.09 2.41 18.03
N ARG A 297 1.98 1.43 17.82
CA ARG A 297 3.11 1.57 16.90
C ARG A 297 2.65 1.77 15.46
N GLY A 298 1.66 0.99 15.02
CA GLY A 298 1.13 1.08 13.66
C GLY A 298 0.49 2.43 13.36
N VAL A 299 -0.29 2.98 14.30
CA VAL A 299 -0.97 4.26 14.09
C VAL A 299 -0.02 5.45 14.28
N THR A 300 0.79 5.44 15.34
CA THR A 300 1.60 6.59 15.73
C THR A 300 3.04 6.56 15.21
N GLY A 301 3.54 5.38 14.86
CA GLY A 301 4.96 5.14 14.53
C GLY A 301 5.86 4.94 15.75
N TYR A 302 5.35 5.18 16.96
CA TYR A 302 6.07 5.07 18.22
C TYR A 302 5.70 3.81 18.99
N SER A 303 6.64 3.27 19.75
CA SER A 303 6.27 2.31 20.79
C SER A 303 5.37 3.00 21.83
N PRO A 304 4.56 2.26 22.62
CA PRO A 304 3.71 2.86 23.65
C PRO A 304 4.47 3.75 24.64
N ASN A 305 5.67 3.34 25.06
CA ASN A 305 6.51 4.15 25.95
C ASN A 305 7.02 5.44 25.28
N GLU A 306 7.43 5.35 24.04
CA GLU A 306 7.84 6.54 23.28
C GLU A 306 6.67 7.48 23.05
N TYR A 307 5.50 6.95 22.71
CA TYR A 307 4.29 7.73 22.53
C TYR A 307 3.90 8.49 23.80
N LEU A 308 3.87 7.80 24.95
CA LEU A 308 3.65 8.43 26.26
C LEU A 308 4.64 9.56 26.51
N ARG A 309 5.92 9.32 26.24
CA ARG A 309 6.97 10.36 26.38
C ARG A 309 6.68 11.57 25.49
N VAL A 310 6.31 11.37 24.22
CA VAL A 310 5.97 12.46 23.29
C VAL A 310 4.77 13.26 23.82
N ILE A 311 3.72 12.60 24.30
CA ILE A 311 2.55 13.29 24.88
C ILE A 311 2.93 14.10 26.13
N ARG A 312 3.75 13.53 27.03
CA ARG A 312 4.26 14.24 28.22
C ARG A 312 5.06 15.48 27.84
N LEU A 313 5.95 15.36 26.85
CA LEU A 313 6.76 16.51 26.37
C LEU A 313 5.91 17.57 25.67
N LYS A 314 4.89 17.19 24.92
CA LYS A 314 3.92 18.15 24.34
C LYS A 314 3.18 18.92 25.41
N LYS A 315 2.70 18.22 26.43
CA LYS A 315 2.05 18.86 27.57
C LYS A 315 2.98 19.78 28.34
N ALA A 316 4.26 19.38 28.49
CA ALA A 316 5.27 20.25 29.08
C ALA A 316 5.52 21.52 28.25
N ALA A 317 5.55 21.41 26.92
CA ALA A 317 5.68 22.57 26.04
C ALA A 317 4.49 23.57 26.16
N GLU A 318 3.26 23.05 26.31
CA GLU A 318 2.09 23.89 26.61
C GLU A 318 2.25 24.61 27.97
N LEU A 319 2.66 23.87 29.03
CA LEU A 319 2.83 24.43 30.37
C LEU A 319 3.92 25.49 30.43
N LEU A 320 5.03 25.31 29.70
CA LEU A 320 6.09 26.30 29.59
C LEU A 320 5.63 27.63 29.00
N LEU A 321 4.62 27.62 28.12
CA LEU A 321 4.07 28.81 27.49
C LEU A 321 2.89 29.43 28.27
N THR A 322 2.22 28.67 29.14
CA THR A 322 0.97 29.09 29.77
C THR A 322 1.05 29.28 31.28
N GLU A 323 2.02 28.67 31.93
CA GLU A 323 2.17 28.71 33.38
C GLU A 323 3.55 29.26 33.78
N ASP A 324 3.60 30.00 34.87
CA ASP A 324 4.85 30.54 35.45
C ASP A 324 5.45 29.49 36.43
N LEU A 325 5.90 28.38 35.88
CA LEU A 325 6.49 27.27 36.63
C LEU A 325 7.95 27.04 36.22
N THR A 326 8.74 26.56 37.19
CA THR A 326 10.11 26.16 36.89
C THR A 326 10.16 24.89 36.03
N VAL A 327 11.24 24.70 35.30
CA VAL A 327 11.49 23.49 34.47
C VAL A 327 11.34 22.20 35.29
N SER A 328 11.79 22.22 36.57
CA SER A 328 11.68 21.08 37.47
C SER A 328 10.23 20.80 37.86
N GLU A 329 9.45 21.83 38.19
CA GLU A 329 8.02 21.68 38.52
C GLU A 329 7.23 21.13 37.34
N ILE A 330 7.51 21.60 36.14
CA ILE A 330 6.88 21.10 34.92
C ILE A 330 7.27 19.62 34.68
N SER A 331 8.54 19.27 34.88
CA SER A 331 8.99 17.88 34.76
C SER A 331 8.17 16.93 35.65
N TYR A 332 7.97 17.28 36.93
CA TYR A 332 7.16 16.49 37.87
C TYR A 332 5.68 16.50 37.47
N LYS A 333 5.15 17.64 37.04
CA LYS A 333 3.75 17.81 36.66
C LYS A 333 3.34 16.95 35.45
N VAL A 334 4.31 16.65 34.57
CA VAL A 334 4.10 15.75 33.43
C VAL A 334 4.55 14.31 33.67
N GLY A 335 4.85 13.95 34.92
CA GLY A 335 5.19 12.57 35.31
C GLY A 335 6.61 12.13 34.91
N ILE A 336 7.56 13.05 34.76
CA ILE A 336 8.98 12.75 34.53
C ILE A 336 9.77 13.17 35.77
N ASN A 337 10.12 12.21 36.63
CA ASN A 337 10.71 12.47 37.93
C ASN A 337 12.18 12.93 37.91
N ASP A 338 12.85 12.86 36.77
CA ASP A 338 14.22 13.31 36.59
C ASP A 338 14.26 14.57 35.67
N PRO A 339 14.43 15.79 36.23
CA PRO A 339 14.51 17.04 35.44
C PRO A 339 15.67 17.09 34.45
N TYR A 340 16.75 16.37 34.71
CA TYR A 340 17.89 16.28 33.79
C TYR A 340 17.52 15.43 32.57
N TYR A 341 16.96 14.24 32.82
CA TYR A 341 16.43 13.37 31.76
C TYR A 341 15.32 14.08 30.97
N PHE A 342 14.41 14.76 31.66
CA PHE A 342 13.37 15.59 31.01
C PHE A 342 13.98 16.62 30.04
N SER A 343 14.94 17.44 30.51
CA SER A 343 15.58 18.47 29.69
C SER A 343 16.28 17.92 28.46
N LYS A 344 16.92 16.75 28.60
CA LYS A 344 17.54 16.04 27.49
C LYS A 344 16.51 15.56 26.47
N CYS A 345 15.42 14.93 26.93
CA CYS A 345 14.33 14.46 26.08
C CYS A 345 13.62 15.60 25.37
N PHE A 346 13.36 16.70 26.08
CA PHE A 346 12.72 17.89 25.54
C PHE A 346 13.56 18.54 24.44
N LYS A 347 14.86 18.73 24.68
CA LYS A 347 15.79 19.24 23.67
C LYS A 347 15.88 18.34 22.44
N ASN A 348 15.89 17.02 22.62
CA ASN A 348 15.89 16.07 21.50
C ASN A 348 14.59 16.15 20.68
N GLN A 349 13.46 16.45 21.34
CA GLN A 349 12.14 16.49 20.71
C GLN A 349 11.91 17.82 19.97
N PHE A 350 12.23 18.96 20.59
CA PHE A 350 11.90 20.29 20.08
C PHE A 350 13.12 21.09 19.57
N GLY A 351 14.31 20.51 19.62
CA GLY A 351 15.56 21.15 19.17
C GLY A 351 16.16 22.14 20.12
N ILE A 352 15.38 22.68 21.10
CA ILE A 352 15.81 23.68 22.07
C ILE A 352 15.56 23.21 23.52
N ALA A 353 16.33 23.76 24.46
CA ALA A 353 16.17 23.40 25.87
C ALA A 353 14.88 24.00 26.45
N PRO A 354 14.22 23.32 27.45
CA PRO A 354 12.97 23.82 28.04
C PRO A 354 13.12 25.19 28.74
N SER A 355 14.34 25.57 29.16
CA SER A 355 14.61 26.90 29.75
C SER A 355 14.67 28.04 28.73
N VAL A 356 14.65 27.75 27.43
CA VAL A 356 14.75 28.71 26.34
C VAL A 356 13.51 28.65 25.44
N TYR A 357 12.68 27.62 25.65
CA TYR A 357 11.44 27.43 24.92
C TYR A 357 10.39 28.47 25.32
#